data_b5fedf83db041f8091bd68871a54fb6d
#
_entry.id   b5fedf83db041f8091bd68871a54fb6d
#
_cell.length_a   1.000
_cell.length_b   1.000
_cell.length_c   1.000
_cell.angle_alpha   90.00
_cell.angle_beta   90.00
_cell.angle_gamma   90.00
#
_symmetry.space_group_name_H-M   'P 1'
#
loop_
_entity.id
_entity.type
_entity.pdbx_description
1 polymer ?
#
loop_
_entity_poly.entity_id
_entity_poly.type
_entity_poly.pdbx_seq_one_letter_code
_entity_poly.pdbx_strand_id
1 'polypeptide(L)'
;MWNYEKRLQYPVKITQTNPKIAQVILSQFGGPDGELAASMRYLSQRYTMPYREVIGTLTDIGTEELAHMEMICAIVYQLTKDLTPEQIKESGFDKYYVDHTLALWPQSAGGTPWTATYFQSKGDPITDLHEDMAAEQKARTTYDNILRLVKDPEICEPIRFLREREIVHYQRFGEAKSTYTSKNKRFVFRNFCCFVLHQI
;
A
#
# COMPACT_ATOMS: atom_id res chain seq x y z
N MET A 1 -11.64 -19.52 -3.06
CA MET A 1 -11.65 -19.35 -4.53
C MET A 1 -11.15 -17.94 -4.82
N TRP A 2 -10.19 -17.81 -5.73
CA TRP A 2 -9.71 -16.48 -6.13
C TRP A 2 -10.77 -15.78 -6.97
N ASN A 3 -11.18 -14.57 -6.58
CA ASN A 3 -12.07 -13.72 -7.36
C ASN A 3 -11.31 -12.45 -7.75
N TYR A 4 -11.30 -12.16 -9.06
CA TYR A 4 -10.78 -10.92 -9.60
C TYR A 4 -11.92 -10.17 -10.31
N GLU A 5 -12.23 -8.97 -9.85
CA GLU A 5 -13.19 -8.10 -10.51
C GLU A 5 -12.48 -7.32 -11.63
N LYS A 6 -12.99 -7.44 -12.86
CA LYS A 6 -12.44 -6.76 -14.04
C LYS A 6 -12.85 -5.27 -14.10
N ARG A 7 -12.73 -4.60 -12.97
CA ARG A 7 -13.02 -3.16 -12.83
C ARG A 7 -12.14 -2.57 -11.73
N LEU A 8 -11.75 -1.32 -11.90
CA LEU A 8 -11.07 -0.59 -10.83
C LEU A 8 -12.00 -0.37 -9.64
N GLN A 9 -11.46 -0.34 -8.45
CA GLN A 9 -12.20 -0.09 -7.21
C GLN A 9 -12.82 1.32 -7.20
N TYR A 10 -12.15 2.29 -7.81
CA TYR A 10 -12.65 3.62 -8.10
C TYR A 10 -12.35 4.00 -9.56
N PRO A 11 -13.24 4.70 -10.28
CA PRO A 11 -13.02 5.06 -11.68
C PRO A 11 -11.79 5.95 -11.87
N VAL A 12 -10.98 5.64 -12.88
CA VAL A 12 -9.87 6.49 -13.33
C VAL A 12 -10.15 6.89 -14.79
N LYS A 13 -10.36 8.18 -15.03
CA LYS A 13 -10.64 8.75 -16.35
C LYS A 13 -9.86 10.05 -16.50
N ILE A 14 -8.65 9.95 -17.07
CA ILE A 14 -7.75 11.08 -17.28
C ILE A 14 -7.67 11.32 -18.78
N THR A 15 -8.01 12.53 -19.18
CA THR A 15 -8.11 12.92 -20.61
C THR A 15 -6.82 13.54 -21.14
N GLN A 16 -5.99 14.15 -20.29
CA GLN A 16 -4.76 14.82 -20.68
C GLN A 16 -3.53 14.09 -20.14
N THR A 17 -2.55 13.86 -21.00
CA THR A 17 -1.27 13.29 -20.61
C THR A 17 -0.44 14.29 -19.80
N ASN A 18 0.24 13.81 -18.76
CA ASN A 18 1.16 14.60 -17.95
C ASN A 18 2.26 13.70 -17.35
N PRO A 19 3.35 13.46 -18.09
CA PRO A 19 4.41 12.55 -17.63
C PRO A 19 5.15 13.07 -16.39
N LYS A 20 5.20 14.37 -16.15
CA LYS A 20 5.79 14.93 -14.92
C LYS A 20 4.98 14.54 -13.67
N ILE A 21 3.67 14.56 -13.78
CA ILE A 21 2.80 14.11 -12.68
C ILE A 21 2.84 12.58 -12.54
N ALA A 22 2.87 11.85 -13.67
CA ALA A 22 3.05 10.38 -13.64
C ALA A 22 4.31 9.97 -12.86
N GLN A 23 5.42 10.68 -13.06
CA GLN A 23 6.67 10.43 -12.32
C GLN A 23 6.49 10.56 -10.80
N VAL A 24 5.76 11.57 -10.35
CA VAL A 24 5.48 11.77 -8.90
C VAL A 24 4.62 10.64 -8.36
N ILE A 25 3.57 10.26 -9.10
CA ILE A 25 2.61 9.21 -8.68
C ILE A 25 3.24 7.82 -8.68
N LEU A 26 4.26 7.59 -9.50
CA LEU A 26 4.94 6.29 -9.59
C LEU A 26 5.49 5.78 -8.25
N SER A 27 5.80 6.68 -7.30
CA SER A 27 6.19 6.30 -5.94
C SER A 27 5.15 5.46 -5.21
N GLN A 28 3.86 5.66 -5.49
CA GLN A 28 2.78 4.84 -4.92
C GLN A 28 2.64 3.49 -5.60
N PHE A 29 3.28 3.27 -6.75
CA PHE A 29 3.39 1.94 -7.33
C PHE A 29 4.50 1.12 -6.67
N GLY A 30 5.74 1.59 -6.72
CA GLY A 30 6.92 0.78 -6.36
C GLY A 30 7.86 1.43 -5.34
N GLY A 31 7.47 2.53 -4.71
CA GLY A 31 8.23 3.13 -3.61
C GLY A 31 8.09 2.35 -2.30
N PRO A 32 8.86 2.73 -1.26
CA PRO A 32 8.87 2.04 0.04
C PRO A 32 7.53 2.08 0.78
N ASP A 33 6.71 3.09 0.51
CA ASP A 33 5.39 3.29 1.12
C ASP A 33 4.28 3.19 0.04
N GLY A 34 4.58 2.51 -1.08
CA GLY A 34 3.63 2.30 -2.17
C GLY A 34 2.84 1.01 -2.03
N GLU A 35 1.80 0.87 -2.84
CA GLU A 35 0.77 -0.17 -2.74
C GLU A 35 1.33 -1.60 -2.92
N LEU A 36 2.34 -1.78 -3.79
CA LEU A 36 2.99 -3.09 -3.95
C LEU A 36 3.70 -3.53 -2.66
N ALA A 37 4.42 -2.62 -2.00
CA ALA A 37 5.10 -2.91 -0.74
C ALA A 37 4.09 -3.18 0.38
N ALA A 38 3.01 -2.39 0.47
CA ALA A 38 1.93 -2.56 1.43
C ALA A 38 1.27 -3.93 1.30
N SER A 39 0.81 -4.28 0.09
CA SER A 39 0.19 -5.58 -0.18
C SER A 39 1.09 -6.75 0.21
N MET A 40 2.33 -6.77 -0.28
CA MET A 40 3.27 -7.87 -0.01
C MET A 40 3.62 -7.97 1.48
N ARG A 41 3.73 -6.86 2.19
CA ARG A 41 3.95 -6.80 3.64
C ARG A 41 2.81 -7.50 4.38
N TYR A 42 1.58 -7.05 4.21
CA TYR A 42 0.42 -7.56 4.95
C TYR A 42 0.10 -9.02 4.62
N LEU A 43 0.18 -9.40 3.35
CA LEU A 43 -0.05 -10.78 2.91
C LEU A 43 1.04 -11.75 3.38
N SER A 44 2.27 -11.30 3.64
CA SER A 44 3.31 -12.13 4.24
C SER A 44 3.18 -12.23 5.76
N GLN A 45 2.88 -11.13 6.45
CA GLN A 45 2.73 -11.07 7.91
C GLN A 45 1.57 -11.91 8.44
N ARG A 46 0.50 -12.08 7.66
CA ARG A 46 -0.69 -12.86 8.09
C ARG A 46 -0.35 -14.27 8.55
N TYR A 47 0.72 -14.88 8.04
CA TYR A 47 1.11 -16.25 8.40
C TYR A 47 1.76 -16.37 9.79
N THR A 48 2.17 -15.27 10.40
CA THR A 48 2.73 -15.22 11.75
C THR A 48 1.71 -14.76 12.81
N MET A 49 0.52 -14.34 12.38
CA MET A 49 -0.54 -13.89 13.27
C MET A 49 -1.26 -15.08 13.93
N PRO A 50 -1.41 -15.11 15.28
CA PRO A 50 -1.99 -16.27 15.98
C PRO A 50 -3.52 -16.29 16.01
N TYR A 51 -4.20 -15.18 15.65
CA TYR A 51 -5.65 -15.06 15.76
C TYR A 51 -6.31 -14.85 14.41
N ARG A 52 -7.37 -15.61 14.12
CA ARG A 52 -8.09 -15.58 12.84
C ARG A 52 -8.60 -14.21 12.45
N GLU A 53 -9.06 -13.42 13.42
CA GLU A 53 -9.58 -12.08 13.18
C GLU A 53 -8.46 -11.13 12.68
N VAL A 54 -7.26 -11.26 13.26
CA VAL A 54 -6.09 -10.48 12.82
C VAL A 54 -5.62 -10.94 11.44
N ILE A 55 -5.56 -12.27 11.22
CA ILE A 55 -5.26 -12.85 9.90
C ILE A 55 -6.24 -12.32 8.83
N GLY A 56 -7.54 -12.30 9.18
CA GLY A 56 -8.59 -11.78 8.30
C GLY A 56 -8.36 -10.33 7.93
N THR A 57 -8.05 -9.47 8.91
CA THR A 57 -7.77 -8.05 8.66
C THR A 57 -6.58 -7.86 7.73
N LEU A 58 -5.45 -8.54 7.98
CA LEU A 58 -4.27 -8.43 7.11
C LEU A 58 -4.53 -8.98 5.70
N THR A 59 -5.33 -10.03 5.59
CA THR A 59 -5.70 -10.59 4.28
C THR A 59 -6.58 -9.63 3.49
N ASP A 60 -7.56 -9.05 4.15
CA ASP A 60 -8.54 -8.16 3.53
C ASP A 60 -7.86 -6.87 3.05
N ILE A 61 -7.11 -6.21 3.93
CA ILE A 61 -6.35 -5.01 3.57
C ILE A 61 -5.28 -5.34 2.52
N GLY A 62 -4.47 -6.36 2.71
CA GLY A 62 -3.40 -6.71 1.77
C GLY A 62 -3.89 -7.07 0.37
N THR A 63 -5.10 -7.62 0.23
CA THR A 63 -5.73 -7.83 -1.10
C THR A 63 -6.35 -6.56 -1.65
N GLU A 64 -6.83 -5.65 -0.82
CA GLU A 64 -7.31 -4.33 -1.26
C GLU A 64 -6.16 -3.49 -1.82
N GLU A 65 -4.95 -3.57 -1.25
CA GLU A 65 -3.76 -2.87 -1.77
C GLU A 65 -3.37 -3.31 -3.19
N LEU A 66 -3.71 -4.53 -3.60
CA LEU A 66 -3.56 -4.93 -5.01
C LEU A 66 -4.51 -4.15 -5.93
N ALA A 67 -5.73 -3.87 -5.48
CA ALA A 67 -6.66 -3.04 -6.23
C ALA A 67 -6.22 -1.56 -6.27
N HIS A 68 -5.64 -1.05 -5.19
CA HIS A 68 -5.03 0.29 -5.16
C HIS A 68 -3.83 0.38 -6.10
N MET A 69 -2.95 -0.60 -6.11
CA MET A 69 -1.85 -0.71 -7.07
C MET A 69 -2.37 -0.68 -8.51
N GLU A 70 -3.45 -1.40 -8.83
CA GLU A 70 -4.06 -1.37 -10.16
C GLU A 70 -4.57 0.02 -10.52
N MET A 71 -5.16 0.75 -9.57
CA MET A 71 -5.58 2.14 -9.78
C MET A 71 -4.40 3.07 -10.07
N ILE A 72 -3.30 2.96 -9.31
CA ILE A 72 -2.07 3.72 -9.55
C ILE A 72 -1.50 3.42 -10.94
N CYS A 73 -1.44 2.14 -11.33
CA CYS A 73 -1.01 1.74 -12.67
C CYS A 73 -1.90 2.35 -13.77
N ALA A 74 -3.22 2.37 -13.56
CA ALA A 74 -4.16 2.97 -14.51
C ALA A 74 -3.98 4.50 -14.62
N ILE A 75 -3.72 5.19 -13.51
CA ILE A 75 -3.42 6.63 -13.50
C ILE A 75 -2.13 6.91 -14.29
N VAL A 76 -1.05 6.22 -13.96
CA VAL A 76 0.25 6.42 -14.64
C VAL A 76 0.13 6.09 -16.13
N TYR A 77 -0.55 5.01 -16.49
CA TYR A 77 -0.80 4.66 -17.90
C TYR A 77 -1.55 5.77 -18.64
N GLN A 78 -2.64 6.29 -18.09
CA GLN A 78 -3.43 7.34 -18.74
C GLN A 78 -2.69 8.67 -18.84
N LEU A 79 -1.78 8.95 -17.90
CA LEU A 79 -0.93 10.14 -17.92
C LEU A 79 0.23 10.04 -18.93
N THR A 80 0.56 8.85 -19.41
CA THR A 80 1.75 8.62 -20.25
C THR A 80 1.44 7.95 -21.59
N LYS A 81 0.20 7.52 -21.82
CA LYS A 81 -0.20 6.92 -23.09
C LYS A 81 -0.03 7.94 -24.24
N ASP A 82 0.33 7.41 -25.40
CA ASP A 82 0.43 8.19 -26.64
C ASP A 82 1.43 9.37 -26.62
N LEU A 83 2.39 9.36 -25.69
CA LEU A 83 3.48 10.34 -25.66
C LEU A 83 4.44 10.13 -26.84
N THR A 84 4.86 11.22 -27.49
CA THR A 84 5.95 11.15 -28.48
C THR A 84 7.30 10.99 -27.78
N PRO A 85 8.33 10.47 -28.48
CA PRO A 85 9.68 10.38 -27.93
C PRO A 85 10.22 11.74 -27.45
N GLU A 86 9.88 12.82 -28.12
CA GLU A 86 10.25 14.19 -27.74
C GLU A 86 9.62 14.58 -26.41
N GLN A 87 8.33 14.34 -26.22
CA GLN A 87 7.61 14.62 -24.98
C GLN A 87 8.16 13.80 -23.81
N ILE A 88 8.48 12.53 -24.05
CA ILE A 88 9.10 11.65 -23.04
C ILE A 88 10.44 12.25 -22.60
N LYS A 89 11.29 12.64 -23.57
CA LYS A 89 12.60 13.22 -23.30
C LYS A 89 12.52 14.59 -22.59
N GLU A 90 11.67 15.48 -23.08
CA GLU A 90 11.48 16.82 -22.49
C GLU A 90 10.94 16.77 -21.05
N SER A 91 10.14 15.79 -20.73
CA SER A 91 9.62 15.61 -19.39
C SER A 91 10.58 14.95 -18.41
N GLY A 92 11.67 14.33 -18.91
CA GLY A 92 12.59 13.52 -18.13
C GLY A 92 12.02 12.14 -17.75
N PHE A 93 10.96 11.71 -18.44
CA PHE A 93 10.36 10.39 -18.22
C PHE A 93 11.08 9.26 -18.97
N ASP A 94 12.00 9.62 -19.86
CA ASP A 94 12.82 8.69 -20.65
C ASP A 94 13.59 7.66 -19.82
N LYS A 95 14.09 8.05 -18.66
CA LYS A 95 14.79 7.16 -17.71
C LYS A 95 13.95 5.96 -17.25
N TYR A 96 12.62 6.07 -17.29
CA TYR A 96 11.73 4.97 -16.91
C TYR A 96 11.44 4.01 -18.06
N TYR A 97 11.81 4.40 -19.30
CA TYR A 97 11.61 3.61 -20.51
C TYR A 97 12.88 2.86 -20.98
N VAL A 98 14.04 3.23 -20.47
CA VAL A 98 15.33 2.69 -20.96
C VAL A 98 15.35 1.16 -20.96
N ASP A 99 14.85 0.54 -19.90
CA ASP A 99 14.88 -0.91 -19.75
C ASP A 99 13.58 -1.61 -20.18
N HIS A 100 12.47 -0.87 -20.33
CA HIS A 100 11.13 -1.46 -20.39
C HIS A 100 10.25 -0.98 -21.53
N THR A 101 10.71 -0.06 -22.32
CA THR A 101 9.91 0.63 -23.36
C THR A 101 8.66 1.30 -22.75
N LEU A 102 7.45 0.79 -23.01
CA LEU A 102 6.19 1.34 -22.52
C LEU A 102 5.65 0.65 -21.25
N ALA A 103 6.38 -0.33 -20.71
CA ALA A 103 5.93 -1.07 -19.55
C ALA A 103 6.10 -0.25 -18.26
N LEU A 104 5.11 -0.36 -17.36
CA LEU A 104 5.26 0.15 -16.01
C LEU A 104 6.23 -0.74 -15.22
N TRP A 105 7.14 -0.10 -14.51
CA TRP A 105 8.09 -0.78 -13.65
C TRP A 105 7.87 -0.35 -12.20
N PRO A 106 7.81 -1.27 -11.23
CA PRO A 106 7.64 -0.90 -9.83
C PRO A 106 8.90 -0.23 -9.28
N GLN A 107 8.84 1.10 -9.18
CA GLN A 107 9.94 1.94 -8.70
C GLN A 107 9.41 3.20 -8.03
N SER A 108 10.27 3.88 -7.28
CA SER A 108 9.97 5.19 -6.72
C SER A 108 10.03 6.31 -7.77
N ALA A 109 9.53 7.50 -7.45
CA ALA A 109 9.68 8.70 -8.28
C ALA A 109 11.16 9.06 -8.54
N GLY A 110 12.08 8.66 -7.65
CA GLY A 110 13.52 8.82 -7.82
C GLY A 110 14.17 7.78 -8.73
N GLY A 111 13.41 6.80 -9.24
CA GLY A 111 13.92 5.73 -10.08
C GLY A 111 14.56 4.56 -9.31
N THR A 112 14.41 4.50 -7.98
CA THR A 112 14.87 3.36 -7.19
C THR A 112 13.91 2.19 -7.39
N PRO A 113 14.38 1.03 -7.89
CA PRO A 113 13.55 -0.15 -8.08
C PRO A 113 12.95 -0.64 -6.77
N TRP A 114 11.74 -1.19 -6.84
CA TRP A 114 11.14 -1.86 -5.70
C TRP A 114 12.01 -3.01 -5.19
N THR A 115 12.02 -3.20 -3.89
CA THR A 115 12.79 -4.26 -3.24
C THR A 115 12.04 -4.85 -2.06
N ALA A 116 12.23 -6.16 -1.81
CA ALA A 116 11.65 -6.85 -0.66
C ALA A 116 12.10 -6.28 0.70
N THR A 117 13.17 -5.47 0.75
CA THR A 117 13.60 -4.78 1.97
C THR A 117 12.57 -3.77 2.48
N TYR A 118 11.62 -3.36 1.65
CA TYR A 118 10.53 -2.46 2.03
C TYR A 118 9.45 -3.11 2.92
N PHE A 119 9.45 -4.43 3.06
CA PHE A 119 8.45 -5.11 3.90
C PHE A 119 8.57 -4.76 5.37
N GLN A 120 9.78 -4.62 5.90
CA GLN A 120 10.05 -4.29 7.30
C GLN A 120 9.33 -5.18 8.32
N SER A 121 9.04 -6.43 7.93
CA SER A 121 8.37 -7.42 8.77
C SER A 121 9.36 -8.14 9.68
N LYS A 122 8.95 -8.42 10.93
CA LYS A 122 9.77 -9.10 11.94
C LYS A 122 9.19 -10.48 12.34
N GLY A 123 7.93 -10.75 12.05
CA GLY A 123 7.23 -11.95 12.51
C GLY A 123 6.74 -11.86 13.96
N ASP A 124 6.89 -10.72 14.61
CA ASP A 124 6.28 -10.40 15.89
C ASP A 124 4.99 -9.62 15.68
N PRO A 125 3.83 -10.14 16.11
CA PRO A 125 2.54 -9.52 15.77
C PRO A 125 2.37 -8.09 16.26
N ILE A 126 2.94 -7.72 17.42
CA ILE A 126 2.83 -6.35 17.92
C ILE A 126 3.72 -5.41 17.12
N THR A 127 4.96 -5.81 16.86
CA THR A 127 5.91 -5.03 16.06
C THR A 127 5.35 -4.81 14.66
N ASP A 128 4.88 -5.87 14.02
CA ASP A 128 4.38 -5.83 12.64
C ASP A 128 3.11 -4.97 12.53
N LEU A 129 2.14 -5.10 13.45
CA LEU A 129 0.95 -4.24 13.46
C LEU A 129 1.25 -2.76 13.75
N HIS A 130 2.29 -2.44 14.51
CA HIS A 130 2.74 -1.05 14.67
C HIS A 130 3.36 -0.49 13.38
N GLU A 131 4.16 -1.30 12.69
CA GLU A 131 4.75 -0.91 11.41
C GLU A 131 3.68 -0.77 10.33
N ASP A 132 2.66 -1.65 10.31
CA ASP A 132 1.53 -1.54 9.38
C ASP A 132 0.78 -0.22 9.57
N MET A 133 0.46 0.15 10.82
CA MET A 133 -0.14 1.45 11.12
C MET A 133 0.76 2.62 10.67
N ALA A 134 2.07 2.51 10.85
CA ALA A 134 3.01 3.52 10.41
C ALA A 134 3.09 3.59 8.87
N ALA A 135 3.03 2.44 8.19
CA ALA A 135 3.01 2.35 6.73
C ALA A 135 1.81 3.08 6.13
N GLU A 136 0.60 2.84 6.66
CA GLU A 136 -0.62 3.53 6.22
C GLU A 136 -0.51 5.06 6.40
N GLN A 137 0.05 5.52 7.50
CA GLN A 137 0.24 6.96 7.71
C GLN A 137 1.30 7.56 6.77
N LYS A 138 2.34 6.81 6.41
CA LYS A 138 3.34 7.24 5.42
C LYS A 138 2.73 7.32 4.02
N ALA A 139 1.96 6.31 3.61
CA ALA A 139 1.22 6.30 2.35
C ALA A 139 0.23 7.46 2.27
N ARG A 140 -0.60 7.65 3.30
CA ARG A 140 -1.52 8.79 3.41
C ARG A 140 -0.80 10.14 3.26
N THR A 141 0.35 10.31 3.91
CA THR A 141 1.15 11.54 3.81
C THR A 141 1.67 11.74 2.39
N THR A 142 2.07 10.67 1.71
CA THR A 142 2.50 10.73 0.31
C THR A 142 1.35 11.17 -0.60
N TYR A 143 0.14 10.65 -0.41
CA TYR A 143 -1.05 11.11 -1.13
C TYR A 143 -1.37 12.58 -0.85
N ASP A 144 -1.26 13.04 0.40
CA ASP A 144 -1.40 14.47 0.74
C ASP A 144 -0.37 15.33 -0.01
N ASN A 145 0.87 14.87 -0.13
CA ASN A 145 1.92 15.59 -0.87
C ASN A 145 1.62 15.62 -2.38
N ILE A 146 1.14 14.52 -2.96
CA ILE A 146 0.69 14.48 -4.36
C ILE A 146 -0.43 15.51 -4.58
N LEU A 147 -1.45 15.53 -3.72
CA LEU A 147 -2.59 16.48 -3.83
C LEU A 147 -2.19 17.95 -3.67
N ARG A 148 -1.05 18.25 -3.02
CA ARG A 148 -0.49 19.61 -2.98
C ARG A 148 0.09 20.05 -4.33
N LEU A 149 0.68 19.11 -5.07
CA LEU A 149 1.31 19.36 -6.37
C LEU A 149 0.33 19.32 -7.53
N VAL A 150 -0.66 18.44 -7.47
CA VAL A 150 -1.65 18.20 -8.53
C VAL A 150 -2.89 19.03 -8.29
N LYS A 151 -3.42 19.63 -9.36
CA LYS A 151 -4.65 20.44 -9.30
C LYS A 151 -5.74 19.94 -10.25
N ASP A 152 -5.40 19.04 -11.17
CA ASP A 152 -6.34 18.45 -12.10
C ASP A 152 -7.37 17.56 -11.34
N PRO A 153 -8.66 17.84 -11.44
CA PRO A 153 -9.69 17.05 -10.78
C PRO A 153 -9.70 15.59 -11.22
N GLU A 154 -9.42 15.29 -12.49
CA GLU A 154 -9.41 13.93 -13.02
C GLU A 154 -8.34 13.05 -12.35
N ILE A 155 -7.27 13.67 -11.86
CA ILE A 155 -6.21 13.00 -11.09
C ILE A 155 -6.52 13.06 -9.59
N CYS A 156 -6.97 14.23 -9.09
CA CYS A 156 -7.20 14.42 -7.66
C CYS A 156 -8.29 13.52 -7.10
N GLU A 157 -9.35 13.23 -7.84
CA GLU A 157 -10.47 12.40 -7.35
C GLU A 157 -10.04 10.96 -7.00
N PRO A 158 -9.41 10.18 -7.91
CA PRO A 158 -8.94 8.84 -7.54
C PRO A 158 -7.84 8.88 -6.46
N ILE A 159 -6.98 9.89 -6.42
CA ILE A 159 -5.97 10.05 -5.36
C ILE A 159 -6.61 10.34 -4.00
N ARG A 160 -7.69 11.13 -3.94
CA ARG A 160 -8.46 11.34 -2.69
C ARG A 160 -9.11 10.06 -2.21
N PHE A 161 -9.67 9.27 -3.12
CA PHE A 161 -10.22 7.97 -2.77
C PHE A 161 -9.16 7.09 -2.11
N LEU A 162 -8.00 6.89 -2.73
CA LEU A 162 -6.89 6.11 -2.17
C LEU A 162 -6.47 6.65 -0.80
N ARG A 163 -6.26 7.95 -0.68
CA ARG A 163 -5.92 8.60 0.58
C ARG A 163 -6.92 8.30 1.72
N GLU A 164 -8.21 8.28 1.42
CA GLU A 164 -9.25 7.95 2.41
C GLU A 164 -9.19 6.47 2.82
N ARG A 165 -8.78 5.58 1.91
CA ARG A 165 -8.60 4.16 2.25
C ARG A 165 -7.45 3.96 3.25
N GLU A 166 -6.34 4.68 3.14
CA GLU A 166 -5.24 4.63 4.11
C GLU A 166 -5.70 4.96 5.55
N ILE A 167 -6.66 5.88 5.69
CA ILE A 167 -7.23 6.20 7.01
C ILE A 167 -8.03 5.02 7.56
N VAL A 168 -8.81 4.37 6.72
CA VAL A 168 -9.60 3.20 7.11
C VAL A 168 -8.69 2.02 7.46
N HIS A 169 -7.66 1.77 6.66
CA HIS A 169 -6.68 0.71 6.92
C HIS A 169 -5.94 0.94 8.25
N TYR A 170 -5.48 2.16 8.50
CA TYR A 170 -4.87 2.54 9.77
C TYR A 170 -5.76 2.22 10.97
N GLN A 171 -7.06 2.57 10.89
CA GLN A 171 -8.03 2.28 11.96
C GLN A 171 -8.19 0.77 12.15
N ARG A 172 -8.34 0.01 11.08
CA ARG A 172 -8.50 -1.45 11.11
C ARG A 172 -7.27 -2.15 11.69
N PHE A 173 -6.05 -1.71 11.38
CA PHE A 173 -4.84 -2.22 12.02
C PHE A 173 -4.78 -1.87 13.51
N GLY A 174 -5.26 -0.69 13.91
CA GLY A 174 -5.41 -0.31 15.32
C GLY A 174 -6.37 -1.24 16.08
N GLU A 175 -7.50 -1.60 15.48
CA GLU A 175 -8.48 -2.55 16.01
C GLU A 175 -7.90 -3.98 16.10
N ALA A 176 -7.17 -4.42 15.07
CA ALA A 176 -6.48 -5.71 15.05
C ALA A 176 -5.43 -5.79 16.16
N LYS A 177 -4.65 -4.73 16.36
CA LYS A 177 -3.67 -4.62 17.45
C LYS A 177 -4.35 -4.69 18.82
N SER A 178 -5.46 -3.99 19.00
CA SER A 178 -6.24 -4.03 20.25
C SER A 178 -6.79 -5.43 20.53
N THR A 179 -7.33 -6.09 19.50
CA THR A 179 -7.82 -7.48 19.57
C THR A 179 -6.70 -8.44 20.00
N TYR A 180 -5.53 -8.35 19.33
CA TYR A 180 -4.37 -9.15 19.69
C TYR A 180 -3.95 -8.94 21.13
N THR A 181 -3.79 -7.70 21.56
CA THR A 181 -3.33 -7.34 22.91
C THR A 181 -4.30 -7.84 23.99
N SER A 182 -5.62 -7.71 23.75
CA SER A 182 -6.65 -8.17 24.69
C SER A 182 -6.66 -9.69 24.86
N LYS A 183 -6.53 -10.43 23.76
CA LYS A 183 -6.47 -11.90 23.78
C LYS A 183 -5.19 -12.40 24.43
N ASN A 184 -4.05 -11.79 24.15
CA ASN A 184 -2.77 -12.18 24.71
C ASN A 184 -2.70 -11.93 26.22
N LYS A 185 -3.24 -10.82 26.73
CA LYS A 185 -3.37 -10.57 28.18
C LYS A 185 -4.19 -11.66 28.88
N ARG A 186 -5.31 -12.11 28.26
CA ARG A 186 -6.13 -13.20 28.82
C ARG A 186 -5.39 -14.53 28.86
N PHE A 187 -4.55 -14.79 27.86
CA PHE A 187 -3.73 -16.01 27.82
C PHE A 187 -2.66 -16.02 28.91
N VAL A 188 -1.95 -14.93 29.12
CA VAL A 188 -0.93 -14.77 30.16
C VAL A 188 -1.56 -14.91 31.56
N PHE A 189 -2.70 -14.26 31.80
CA PHE A 189 -3.41 -14.35 33.09
C PHE A 189 -3.89 -15.77 33.40
N ARG A 190 -4.44 -16.51 32.42
CA ARG A 190 -4.88 -17.89 32.61
C ARG A 190 -3.72 -18.81 32.96
N ASN A 191 -2.60 -18.69 32.27
CA ASN A 191 -1.44 -19.54 32.53
C ASN A 191 -0.76 -19.19 33.87
N PHE A 192 -0.76 -17.93 34.28
CA PHE A 192 -0.25 -17.49 35.57
C PHE A 192 -1.09 -18.03 36.73
N CYS A 193 -2.42 -18.01 36.64
CA CYS A 193 -3.32 -18.59 37.64
C CYS A 193 -3.15 -20.14 37.74
N CYS A 194 -2.98 -20.83 36.62
CA CYS A 194 -2.73 -22.29 36.66
C CYS A 194 -1.39 -22.63 37.31
N PHE A 195 -0.36 -21.80 37.13
CA PHE A 195 0.97 -22.05 37.74
C PHE A 195 0.96 -21.83 39.27
N VAL A 196 0.21 -20.84 39.74
CA VAL A 196 0.11 -20.51 41.17
C VAL A 196 -0.75 -21.57 41.92
N LEU A 197 -1.76 -22.14 41.26
CA LEU A 197 -2.65 -23.15 41.89
C LEU A 197 -2.03 -24.54 41.95
N HIS A 198 -0.90 -24.83 41.33
CA HIS A 198 -0.18 -26.09 41.39
C HIS A 198 1.00 -26.07 42.38
N GLN A 199 1.21 -24.96 43.10
CA GLN A 199 2.26 -24.84 44.12
C GLN A 199 1.70 -24.62 45.55
N ILE A 200 0.39 -24.83 45.78
CA ILE A 200 -0.26 -24.88 47.06
C ILE A 200 -0.85 -26.30 47.23
#